data_3e0c989182a301f3443b9bb0e66333e4
#
_entry.id   3e0c989182a301f3443b9bb0e66333e4
#
_cell.length_a   1.000
_cell.length_b   1.000
_cell.length_c   1.000
_cell.angle_alpha   90.00
_cell.angle_beta   90.00
_cell.angle_gamma   90.00
#
_symmetry.space_group_name_H-M   'P 1'
#
loop_
_entity.id
_entity.type
_entity.pdbx_description
1 polymer ?
#
loop_
_entity_poly.entity_id
_entity_poly.type
_entity_poly.pdbx_seq_one_letter_code
_entity_poly.pdbx_strand_id
1 'polypeptide(L)'
;MTTNPKKGLVAFFSDCIRWSLSGGVVFYIYLFVLLAVMGAGIYAYGHQFREGLIITGMSNIVSWGLYISNFTFFVGVAAAAVMLILPAYLYKDKDFHGVVIIGESVAVGALVMCLLFITVDMGGPHKVWHMIPGI
;
A
#
# COMPACT_ATOMS: atom_id res chain seq x y z
N MET A 1 -20.69 -3.23 -20.64
CA MET A 1 -20.31 -4.18 -19.58
C MET A 1 -21.51 -4.35 -18.65
N THR A 2 -22.28 -5.41 -18.81
CA THR A 2 -23.49 -5.67 -17.99
C THR A 2 -23.07 -6.41 -16.73
N THR A 3 -22.84 -5.70 -15.66
CA THR A 3 -22.67 -6.28 -14.33
C THR A 3 -24.03 -6.81 -13.87
N ASN A 4 -24.17 -8.13 -13.81
CA ASN A 4 -25.36 -8.78 -13.26
C ASN A 4 -25.41 -8.51 -11.74
N PRO A 5 -26.37 -7.75 -11.21
CA PRO A 5 -26.40 -7.30 -9.82
C PRO A 5 -26.64 -8.42 -8.79
N LYS A 6 -26.76 -9.69 -9.24
CA LYS A 6 -27.01 -10.85 -8.38
C LYS A 6 -25.80 -11.74 -8.13
N LYS A 7 -24.62 -11.36 -8.63
CA LYS A 7 -23.38 -12.08 -8.28
C LYS A 7 -22.96 -11.65 -6.88
N GLY A 8 -22.94 -12.60 -5.94
CA GLY A 8 -22.47 -12.35 -4.57
C GLY A 8 -21.02 -11.82 -4.57
N LEU A 9 -20.61 -11.14 -3.49
CA LEU A 9 -19.26 -10.58 -3.31
C LEU A 9 -18.14 -11.57 -3.70
N VAL A 10 -18.32 -12.85 -3.37
CA VAL A 10 -17.36 -13.91 -3.70
C VAL A 10 -17.19 -14.08 -5.21
N ALA A 11 -18.29 -14.07 -5.97
CA ALA A 11 -18.24 -14.19 -7.42
C ALA A 11 -17.60 -12.93 -8.07
N PHE A 12 -17.84 -11.76 -7.50
CA PHE A 12 -17.19 -10.52 -7.92
C PHE A 12 -15.66 -10.60 -7.73
N PHE A 13 -15.20 -11.01 -6.55
CA PHE A 13 -13.76 -11.17 -6.29
C PHE A 13 -13.14 -12.25 -7.17
N SER A 14 -13.82 -13.37 -7.41
CA SER A 14 -13.31 -14.42 -8.30
C SER A 14 -13.19 -13.94 -9.75
N ASP A 15 -14.14 -13.17 -10.24
CA ASP A 15 -14.08 -12.56 -11.57
C ASP A 15 -12.92 -11.53 -11.65
N CYS A 16 -12.73 -10.69 -10.65
CA CYS A 16 -11.60 -9.75 -10.57
C CYS A 16 -10.25 -10.46 -10.60
N ILE A 17 -10.07 -11.52 -9.80
CA ILE A 17 -8.84 -12.33 -9.78
C ILE A 17 -8.63 -12.99 -11.15
N ARG A 18 -9.65 -13.55 -11.76
CA ARG A 18 -9.57 -14.20 -13.05
C ARG A 18 -9.17 -13.24 -14.17
N TRP A 19 -9.71 -12.02 -14.15
CA TRP A 19 -9.35 -10.96 -15.10
C TRP A 19 -7.92 -10.46 -14.85
N SER A 20 -7.53 -10.31 -13.59
CA SER A 20 -6.18 -9.92 -13.20
C SER A 20 -5.12 -10.96 -13.60
N LEU A 21 -5.48 -12.24 -13.59
CA LEU A 21 -4.58 -13.34 -13.96
C LEU A 21 -4.64 -13.69 -15.46
N SER A 22 -5.50 -13.09 -16.26
CA SER A 22 -5.58 -13.33 -17.72
C SER A 22 -4.53 -12.50 -18.49
N GLY A 23 -3.26 -12.63 -18.12
CA GLY A 23 -2.14 -11.93 -18.75
C GLY A 23 -1.32 -12.82 -19.70
N GLY A 24 -0.56 -12.21 -20.61
CA GLY A 24 0.42 -12.90 -21.44
C GLY A 24 1.66 -13.35 -20.63
N VAL A 25 2.59 -14.05 -21.30
CA VAL A 25 3.83 -14.56 -20.69
C VAL A 25 4.62 -13.46 -19.98
N VAL A 26 4.69 -12.27 -20.56
CA VAL A 26 5.37 -11.10 -19.97
C VAL A 26 4.75 -10.70 -18.62
N PHE A 27 3.43 -10.76 -18.51
CA PHE A 27 2.71 -10.48 -17.27
C PHE A 27 3.09 -11.48 -16.16
N TYR A 28 3.17 -12.78 -16.49
CA TYR A 28 3.55 -13.80 -15.51
C TYR A 28 5.00 -13.68 -15.06
N ILE A 29 5.93 -13.31 -15.95
CA ILE A 29 7.32 -13.03 -15.60
C ILE A 29 7.37 -11.85 -14.62
N TYR A 30 6.67 -10.76 -14.93
CA TYR A 30 6.60 -9.59 -14.06
C TYR A 30 6.00 -9.92 -12.69
N LEU A 31 4.90 -10.68 -12.68
CA LEU A 31 4.26 -11.15 -11.44
C LEU A 31 5.20 -12.00 -10.59
N PHE A 32 5.95 -12.91 -11.24
CA PHE A 32 6.93 -13.76 -10.55
C PHE A 32 8.04 -12.93 -9.91
N VAL A 33 8.58 -11.95 -10.63
CA VAL A 33 9.60 -11.04 -10.10
C VAL A 33 9.06 -10.25 -8.90
N LEU A 34 7.84 -9.72 -8.99
CA LEU A 34 7.20 -9.02 -7.87
C LEU A 34 7.02 -9.92 -6.65
N LEU A 35 6.56 -11.15 -6.85
CA LEU A 35 6.38 -12.12 -5.77
C LEU A 35 7.72 -12.51 -5.13
N ALA A 36 8.78 -12.66 -5.92
CA ALA A 36 10.12 -12.95 -5.43
C ALA A 36 10.67 -11.80 -4.58
N VAL A 37 10.51 -10.55 -5.04
CA VAL A 37 10.90 -9.36 -4.28
C VAL A 37 10.10 -9.23 -2.99
N MET A 38 8.79 -9.46 -3.05
CA MET A 38 7.92 -9.44 -1.87
C MET A 38 8.32 -10.53 -0.86
N GLY A 39 8.63 -11.75 -1.33
CA GLY A 39 9.10 -12.84 -0.49
C GLY A 39 10.43 -12.52 0.20
N ALA A 40 11.38 -11.93 -0.54
CA ALA A 40 12.64 -11.45 0.02
C ALA A 40 12.43 -10.36 1.09
N GLY A 41 11.49 -9.44 0.84
CA GLY A 41 11.11 -8.41 1.81
C GLY A 41 10.52 -8.97 3.09
N ILE A 42 9.61 -9.95 2.99
CA ILE A 42 9.01 -10.64 4.14
C ILE A 42 10.09 -11.40 4.94
N TYR A 43 11.01 -12.07 4.25
CA TYR A 43 12.13 -12.77 4.91
C TYR A 43 13.03 -11.79 5.68
N ALA A 44 13.43 -10.69 5.04
CA ALA A 44 14.24 -9.64 5.67
C ALA A 44 13.53 -9.02 6.88
N TYR A 45 12.22 -8.77 6.76
CA TYR A 45 11.40 -8.27 7.87
C TYR A 45 11.30 -9.27 9.02
N GLY A 46 11.17 -10.56 8.73
CA GLY A 46 11.17 -11.62 9.75
C GLY A 46 12.48 -11.67 10.55
N HIS A 47 13.61 -11.43 9.89
CA HIS A 47 14.92 -11.31 10.54
C HIS A 47 15.00 -10.06 11.41
N GLN A 48 14.59 -8.91 10.87
CA GLN A 48 14.51 -7.64 11.61
C GLN A 48 13.59 -7.73 12.84
N PHE A 49 12.48 -8.43 12.74
CA PHE A 49 11.54 -8.61 13.85
C PHE A 49 12.15 -9.35 15.03
N ARG A 50 13.11 -10.26 14.78
CA ARG A 50 13.83 -11.03 15.82
C ARG A 50 14.98 -10.25 16.43
N GLU A 51 15.74 -9.53 15.63
CA GLU A 51 16.95 -8.84 16.05
C GLU A 51 16.73 -7.35 16.36
N GLY A 52 15.57 -6.81 16.00
CA GLY A 52 15.23 -5.40 16.16
C GLY A 52 15.80 -4.51 15.06
N LEU A 53 15.64 -3.20 15.21
CA LEU A 53 16.06 -2.20 14.23
C LEU A 53 17.58 -2.01 14.14
N ILE A 54 18.35 -2.63 15.02
CA ILE A 54 19.81 -2.47 15.05
C ILE A 54 20.49 -2.95 13.75
N ILE A 55 19.90 -3.96 13.09
CA ILE A 55 20.41 -4.48 11.82
C ILE A 55 20.21 -3.52 10.63
N THR A 56 19.34 -2.53 10.77
CA THR A 56 19.09 -1.53 9.72
C THR A 56 20.09 -0.38 9.72
N GLY A 57 21.07 -0.39 10.65
CA GLY A 57 22.04 0.68 10.80
C GLY A 57 21.48 1.95 11.44
N MET A 58 20.24 1.92 11.93
CA MET A 58 19.64 3.02 12.68
C MET A 58 20.26 3.08 14.08
N SER A 59 20.54 4.29 14.54
CA SER A 59 21.10 4.59 15.86
C SER A 59 20.38 5.78 16.49
N ASN A 60 20.66 6.05 17.77
CA ASN A 60 20.12 7.23 18.44
C ASN A 60 20.54 8.57 17.77
N ILE A 61 21.60 8.55 16.96
CA ILE A 61 22.09 9.72 16.22
C ILE A 61 21.45 9.77 14.84
N VAL A 62 21.24 8.62 14.21
CA VAL A 62 20.61 8.46 12.89
C VAL A 62 19.28 7.74 13.09
N SER A 63 18.27 8.49 13.52
CA SER A 63 16.93 7.98 13.80
C SER A 63 16.04 7.91 12.55
N TRP A 64 16.43 8.60 11.47
CA TRP A 64 15.68 8.65 10.22
C TRP A 64 16.31 7.70 9.21
N GLY A 65 15.62 6.60 8.95
CA GLY A 65 16.04 5.59 8.00
C GLY A 65 15.15 5.54 6.75
N LEU A 66 15.37 4.53 5.94
CA LEU A 66 14.65 4.29 4.69
C LEU A 66 13.12 4.19 4.90
N TYR A 67 12.67 3.66 6.04
CA TYR A 67 11.26 3.48 6.34
C TYR A 67 10.52 4.81 6.50
N ILE A 68 11.10 5.76 7.23
CA ILE A 68 10.51 7.11 7.42
C ILE A 68 10.54 7.89 6.10
N SER A 69 11.62 7.76 5.33
CA SER A 69 11.72 8.41 4.01
C SER A 69 10.63 7.90 3.06
N ASN A 70 10.42 6.59 2.99
CA ASN A 70 9.34 6.00 2.18
C ASN A 70 7.95 6.38 2.71
N PHE A 71 7.76 6.39 4.03
CA PHE A 71 6.52 6.87 4.63
C PHE A 71 6.20 8.30 4.15
N THR A 72 7.16 9.23 4.25
CA THR A 72 6.97 10.62 3.83
C THR A 72 6.69 10.73 2.34
N PHE A 73 7.35 9.91 1.51
CA PHE A 73 7.11 9.84 0.08
C PHE A 73 5.65 9.42 -0.22
N PHE A 74 5.16 8.36 0.41
CA PHE A 74 3.79 7.88 0.18
C PHE A 74 2.73 8.84 0.74
N VAL A 75 3.01 9.57 1.81
CA VAL A 75 2.15 10.68 2.27
C VAL A 75 2.04 11.74 1.19
N GLY A 76 3.16 12.09 0.54
CA GLY A 76 3.17 13.03 -0.60
C GLY A 76 2.36 12.51 -1.78
N VAL A 77 2.47 11.23 -2.12
CA VAL A 77 1.68 10.60 -3.19
C VAL A 77 0.19 10.62 -2.86
N ALA A 78 -0.21 10.30 -1.63
CA ALA A 78 -1.60 10.35 -1.19
C ALA A 78 -2.16 11.78 -1.28
N ALA A 79 -1.40 12.78 -0.82
CA ALA A 79 -1.78 14.19 -0.90
C ALA A 79 -1.93 14.65 -2.36
N ALA A 80 -1.00 14.27 -3.24
CA ALA A 80 -1.06 14.60 -4.67
C ALA A 80 -2.29 13.97 -5.34
N ALA A 81 -2.62 12.72 -5.00
CA ALA A 81 -3.80 12.04 -5.51
C ALA A 81 -5.09 12.75 -5.09
N VAL A 82 -5.20 13.19 -3.83
CA VAL A 82 -6.34 13.97 -3.34
C VAL A 82 -6.43 15.33 -4.05
N MET A 83 -5.29 16.03 -4.24
CA MET A 83 -5.24 17.29 -4.99
C MET A 83 -5.71 17.13 -6.43
N LEU A 84 -5.41 16.00 -7.07
CA LEU A 84 -5.86 15.70 -8.43
C LEU A 84 -7.38 15.50 -8.51
N ILE A 85 -7.98 14.93 -7.47
CA ILE A 85 -9.41 14.63 -7.41
C ILE A 85 -10.25 15.87 -7.06
N LEU A 86 -9.69 16.79 -6.29
CA LEU A 86 -10.39 17.96 -5.76
C LEU A 86 -11.10 18.80 -6.86
N PRO A 87 -10.47 19.12 -8.01
CA PRO A 87 -11.13 19.87 -9.10
C PRO A 87 -12.33 19.12 -9.68
N ALA A 88 -12.24 17.78 -9.80
CA ALA A 88 -13.33 16.98 -10.35
C ALA A 88 -14.59 17.04 -9.48
N TYR A 89 -14.42 17.04 -8.15
CA TYR A 89 -15.53 17.19 -7.22
C TYR A 89 -16.10 18.62 -7.18
N LEU A 90 -15.23 19.65 -7.30
CA LEU A 90 -15.66 21.04 -7.26
C LEU A 90 -16.44 21.44 -8.54
N TYR A 91 -15.95 21.07 -9.71
CA TYR A 91 -16.52 21.47 -10.99
C TYR A 91 -17.62 20.53 -11.50
N LYS A 92 -17.83 19.36 -10.85
CA LYS A 92 -18.86 18.34 -11.21
C LYS A 92 -18.83 17.93 -12.68
N ASP A 93 -17.68 17.95 -13.29
CA ASP A 93 -17.53 17.66 -14.72
C ASP A 93 -17.49 16.13 -14.92
N LYS A 94 -18.34 15.63 -15.82
CA LYS A 94 -18.50 14.19 -16.09
C LYS A 94 -17.28 13.57 -16.76
N ASP A 95 -16.50 14.37 -17.47
CA ASP A 95 -15.33 13.90 -18.22
C ASP A 95 -14.18 13.53 -17.28
N PHE A 96 -14.14 14.06 -16.05
CA PHE A 96 -13.13 13.73 -15.03
C PHE A 96 -13.43 12.47 -14.21
N HIS A 97 -14.58 11.84 -14.41
CA HIS A 97 -14.97 10.67 -13.60
C HIS A 97 -13.97 9.50 -13.65
N GLY A 98 -13.34 9.27 -14.81
CA GLY A 98 -12.29 8.25 -14.97
C GLY A 98 -11.04 8.57 -14.16
N VAL A 99 -10.65 9.84 -14.09
CA VAL A 99 -9.48 10.31 -13.34
C VAL A 99 -9.70 10.19 -11.83
N VAL A 100 -10.93 10.45 -11.37
CA VAL A 100 -11.32 10.33 -9.95
C VAL A 100 -11.10 8.89 -9.45
N ILE A 101 -11.59 7.89 -10.17
CA ILE A 101 -11.47 6.49 -9.76
C ILE A 101 -9.99 6.06 -9.65
N ILE A 102 -9.16 6.49 -10.61
CA ILE A 102 -7.72 6.20 -10.58
C ILE A 102 -7.07 6.93 -9.40
N GLY A 103 -7.36 8.20 -9.20
CA GLY A 103 -6.83 9.00 -8.10
C GLY A 103 -7.20 8.44 -6.73
N GLU A 104 -8.46 8.04 -6.53
CA GLU A 104 -8.91 7.41 -5.30
C GLU A 104 -8.20 6.08 -5.04
N SER A 105 -8.01 5.26 -6.08
CA SER A 105 -7.30 3.98 -5.96
C SER A 105 -5.83 4.20 -5.57
N VAL A 106 -5.18 5.19 -6.15
CA VAL A 106 -3.78 5.56 -5.82
C VAL A 106 -3.70 6.10 -4.39
N ALA A 107 -4.64 6.96 -3.97
CA ALA A 107 -4.68 7.52 -2.63
C ALA A 107 -4.82 6.42 -1.57
N VAL A 108 -5.75 5.48 -1.77
CA VAL A 108 -5.95 4.33 -0.87
C VAL A 108 -4.71 3.44 -0.83
N GLY A 109 -4.13 3.12 -1.98
CA GLY A 109 -2.89 2.34 -2.05
C GLY A 109 -1.73 3.00 -1.32
N ALA A 110 -1.54 4.30 -1.51
CA ALA A 110 -0.51 5.08 -0.83
C ALA A 110 -0.73 5.12 0.69
N LEU A 111 -1.99 5.25 1.15
CA LEU A 111 -2.33 5.23 2.57
C LEU A 111 -2.00 3.87 3.21
N VAL A 112 -2.33 2.77 2.55
CA VAL A 112 -2.00 1.41 3.01
C VAL A 112 -0.48 1.25 3.13
N MET A 113 0.29 1.73 2.15
CA MET A 113 1.75 1.70 2.21
C MET A 113 2.31 2.55 3.35
N CYS A 114 1.74 3.73 3.62
CA CYS A 114 2.10 4.54 4.77
C CYS A 114 1.96 3.78 6.09
N LEU A 115 0.81 3.12 6.29
CA LEU A 115 0.55 2.34 7.49
C LEU A 115 1.52 1.15 7.63
N LEU A 116 1.85 0.49 6.53
CA LEU A 116 2.83 -0.60 6.53
C LEU A 116 4.23 -0.09 6.92
N PHE A 117 4.71 1.02 6.36
CA PHE A 117 6.02 1.56 6.68
C PHE A 117 6.12 2.00 8.14
N ILE A 118 5.10 2.64 8.69
CA ILE A 118 5.06 2.97 10.14
C ILE A 118 5.11 1.71 10.99
N THR A 119 4.34 0.68 10.62
CA THR A 119 4.29 -0.57 11.38
C THR A 119 5.64 -1.28 11.39
N VAL A 120 6.35 -1.25 10.26
CA VAL A 120 7.69 -1.84 10.14
C VAL A 120 8.74 -1.01 10.90
N ASP A 121 8.65 0.32 10.84
CA ASP A 121 9.58 1.24 11.52
C ASP A 121 9.48 1.15 13.05
N MET A 122 8.32 0.79 13.57
CA MET A 122 8.07 0.67 15.01
C MET A 122 8.89 -0.45 15.67
N GLY A 123 9.51 -1.35 14.91
CA GLY A 123 10.42 -2.41 15.37
C GLY A 123 9.80 -3.52 16.24
N GLY A 124 8.68 -3.22 16.89
CA GLY A 124 7.96 -4.15 17.75
C GLY A 124 6.46 -3.87 17.76
N PRO A 125 5.70 -4.23 16.72
CA PRO A 125 4.27 -3.92 16.59
C PRO A 125 3.41 -4.49 17.72
N HIS A 126 3.90 -5.50 18.42
CA HIS A 126 3.23 -6.04 19.62
C HIS A 126 3.20 -5.06 20.81
N LYS A 127 4.03 -4.00 20.80
CA LYS A 127 4.08 -2.96 21.84
C LYS A 127 3.18 -1.75 21.54
N VAL A 128 2.46 -1.75 20.42
CA VAL A 128 1.55 -0.66 20.02
C VAL A 128 0.51 -0.34 21.10
N TRP A 129 0.08 -1.35 21.84
CA TRP A 129 -0.87 -1.19 22.95
C TRP A 129 -0.39 -0.26 24.05
N HIS A 130 0.93 -0.10 24.23
CA HIS A 130 1.50 0.82 25.19
C HIS A 130 1.41 2.30 24.79
N MET A 131 1.03 2.57 23.52
CA MET A 131 0.80 3.93 23.03
C MET A 131 -0.60 4.46 23.42
N ILE A 132 -1.51 3.59 23.86
CA ILE A 132 -2.84 3.99 24.30
C ILE A 132 -2.74 4.32 25.79
N PRO A 133 -2.77 5.62 26.17
CA PRO A 133 -2.66 6.01 27.57
C PRO A 133 -3.90 5.53 28.32
N GLY A 134 -3.71 4.66 29.32
CA GLY A 134 -4.77 4.22 30.20
C GLY A 134 -5.09 2.72 30.21
N ILE A 135 -4.32 1.88 29.53
CA ILE A 135 -4.40 0.41 29.65
C ILE A 135 -3.10 -0.12 30.23
#